data_9113dced1118eba6e1128cc1e3be88c8
#
_entry.id   9113dced1118eba6e1128cc1e3be88c8
#
_cell.length_a   1.000
_cell.length_b   1.000
_cell.length_c   1.000
_cell.angle_alpha   90.00
_cell.angle_beta   90.00
_cell.angle_gamma   90.00
#
_symmetry.space_group_name_H-M   'P 1'
#
loop_
_entity.id
_entity.type
_entity.pdbx_description
1 polymer ?
#
loop_
_entity_poly.entity_id
_entity_poly.type
_entity_poly.pdbx_seq_one_letter_code
_entity_poly.pdbx_strand_id
1 'polypeptide(L)'
;ERQERYMNIAVISTYVDSYIFPPVVRGIERVLSKKGYTTQIAFTGNRVSREQDILNNLIDKDIIDGLIVEPAKSALPNPNLHYYQELKERGIPILFFNSRYPDLELPCVSMNDEQVGKKAVEYLIKNGHRNIGGVFKSDDGQGHLRYKGFLSGMLGAGIKVKDANVVWLDTEDFLDLDQWADYLFRRLESCTGVVCYNDEVAYVLSGLCEKRGIAIPDQLSVVSIDNSDLATLAGVKLTSFPHPMEALGRKAAENMISMIENPYFDGNYLFDSDIIERDSVKVLKQPHK
;
A
#
# COMPACT_ATOMS: atom_id res chain seq x y z
N GLU A 1 15.71 -25.53 17.08
CA GLU A 1 15.92 -24.29 17.86
C GLU A 1 17.30 -23.72 17.55
N ARG A 2 17.35 -22.49 17.08
CA ARG A 2 18.61 -21.79 16.81
C ARG A 2 19.24 -21.41 18.16
N GLN A 3 20.39 -21.97 18.50
CA GLN A 3 21.02 -21.76 19.81
C GLN A 3 21.73 -20.40 19.94
N GLU A 4 22.12 -19.77 18.84
CA GLU A 4 22.84 -18.48 18.85
C GLU A 4 21.97 -17.37 18.32
N ARG A 5 21.96 -16.24 19.04
CA ARG A 5 21.31 -15.00 18.61
C ARG A 5 22.37 -13.97 18.26
N TYR A 6 22.21 -13.37 17.11
CA TYR A 6 23.11 -12.32 16.61
C TYR A 6 22.67 -10.91 17.02
N MET A 7 21.46 -10.78 17.56
CA MET A 7 20.80 -9.51 17.86
C MET A 7 20.76 -8.59 16.62
N ASN A 8 20.43 -9.19 15.47
CA ASN A 8 20.36 -8.52 14.18
C ASN A 8 19.10 -8.91 13.42
N ILE A 9 18.31 -7.93 13.04
CA ILE A 9 17.10 -8.10 12.25
C ILE A 9 17.30 -7.45 10.88
N ALA A 10 17.04 -8.21 9.82
CA ALA A 10 17.00 -7.65 8.48
C ALA A 10 15.61 -7.08 8.16
N VAL A 11 15.60 -5.94 7.52
CA VAL A 11 14.40 -5.27 7.01
C VAL A 11 14.57 -5.06 5.51
N ILE A 12 13.66 -5.61 4.73
CA ILE A 12 13.58 -5.39 3.30
C ILE A 12 12.34 -4.54 3.03
N SER A 13 12.53 -3.37 2.42
CA SER A 13 11.45 -2.48 2.00
C SER A 13 11.49 -2.30 0.49
N THR A 14 10.39 -1.92 -0.13
CA THR A 14 10.42 -1.56 -1.55
C THR A 14 11.16 -0.24 -1.75
N TYR A 15 10.89 0.75 -0.90
CA TYR A 15 11.58 2.04 -0.86
C TYR A 15 11.88 2.41 0.61
N VAL A 16 12.79 3.35 0.86
CA VAL A 16 13.17 3.75 2.23
C VAL A 16 13.23 5.26 2.41
N ASP A 17 13.44 6.03 1.37
CA ASP A 17 13.83 7.46 1.40
C ASP A 17 12.72 8.43 1.03
N SER A 18 11.55 7.96 0.66
CA SER A 18 10.47 8.80 0.16
C SER A 18 9.08 8.32 0.57
N TYR A 19 8.09 9.18 0.38
CA TYR A 19 6.67 8.90 0.54
C TYR A 19 6.32 8.41 1.96
N ILE A 20 5.66 7.26 2.11
CA ILE A 20 5.27 6.70 3.41
C ILE A 20 6.39 5.91 4.11
N PHE A 21 7.46 5.57 3.40
CA PHE A 21 8.45 4.60 3.87
C PHE A 21 9.35 5.09 4.99
N PRO A 22 9.84 6.35 5.01
CA PRO A 22 10.69 6.81 6.11
C PRO A 22 10.06 6.66 7.50
N PRO A 23 8.81 7.05 7.75
CA PRO A 23 8.21 6.85 9.08
C PRO A 23 7.95 5.38 9.42
N VAL A 24 7.66 4.51 8.44
CA VAL A 24 7.54 3.06 8.67
C VAL A 24 8.87 2.47 9.14
N VAL A 25 9.94 2.74 8.41
CA VAL A 25 11.30 2.27 8.75
C VAL A 25 11.74 2.81 10.10
N ARG A 26 11.48 4.08 10.39
CA ARG A 26 11.77 4.69 11.70
C ARG A 26 11.02 4.00 12.83
N GLY A 27 9.75 3.65 12.64
CA GLY A 27 8.98 2.89 13.63
C GLY A 27 9.58 1.51 13.92
N ILE A 28 10.01 0.80 12.88
CA ILE A 28 10.68 -0.49 13.01
C ILE A 28 12.00 -0.32 13.81
N GLU A 29 12.86 0.59 13.38
CA GLU A 29 14.18 0.79 13.95
C GLU A 29 14.11 1.18 15.43
N ARG A 30 13.21 2.07 15.80
CA ARG A 30 13.05 2.52 17.19
C ARG A 30 12.72 1.38 18.15
N VAL A 31 11.82 0.48 17.76
CA VAL A 31 11.45 -0.67 18.60
C VAL A 31 12.60 -1.67 18.69
N LEU A 32 13.21 -2.00 17.56
CA LEU A 32 14.31 -2.96 17.52
C LEU A 32 15.52 -2.47 18.32
N SER A 33 15.93 -1.22 18.11
CA SER A 33 17.05 -0.60 18.81
C SER A 33 16.83 -0.58 20.34
N LYS A 34 15.62 -0.21 20.77
CA LYS A 34 15.26 -0.20 22.21
C LYS A 34 15.35 -1.59 22.85
N LYS A 35 15.19 -2.64 22.07
CA LYS A 35 15.31 -4.03 22.51
C LYS A 35 16.71 -4.62 22.30
N GLY A 36 17.67 -3.81 21.90
CA GLY A 36 19.06 -4.21 21.72
C GLY A 36 19.36 -4.88 20.39
N TYR A 37 18.46 -4.86 19.42
CA TYR A 37 18.70 -5.37 18.08
C TYR A 37 19.35 -4.33 17.18
N THR A 38 20.29 -4.78 16.36
CA THR A 38 20.76 -4.03 15.20
C THR A 38 19.80 -4.22 14.04
N THR A 39 19.55 -3.18 13.29
CA THR A 39 18.67 -3.21 12.12
C THR A 39 19.50 -3.09 10.85
N GLN A 40 19.40 -4.11 9.99
CA GLN A 40 20.01 -4.12 8.66
C GLN A 40 18.93 -3.84 7.64
N ILE A 41 19.02 -2.72 6.91
CA ILE A 41 17.99 -2.27 6.00
C ILE A 41 18.47 -2.40 4.56
N ALA A 42 17.64 -2.99 3.70
CA ALA A 42 17.83 -3.03 2.26
C ALA A 42 16.52 -2.67 1.56
N PHE A 43 16.59 -2.17 0.34
CA PHE A 43 15.42 -1.84 -0.45
C PHE A 43 15.50 -2.44 -1.86
N THR A 44 14.34 -2.86 -2.37
CA THR A 44 14.24 -3.57 -3.64
C THR A 44 13.96 -2.65 -4.83
N GLY A 45 13.42 -1.44 -4.59
CA GLY A 45 12.86 -0.61 -5.65
C GLY A 45 11.67 -1.29 -6.33
N ASN A 46 11.01 -2.20 -5.62
CA ASN A 46 9.93 -3.07 -6.11
C ASN A 46 10.35 -3.96 -7.30
N ARG A 47 11.62 -4.37 -7.33
CA ARG A 47 12.18 -5.26 -8.37
C ARG A 47 12.49 -6.64 -7.80
N VAL A 48 11.97 -7.66 -8.45
CA VAL A 48 12.13 -9.08 -8.06
C VAL A 48 13.60 -9.52 -8.10
N SER A 49 14.37 -9.06 -9.09
CA SER A 49 15.79 -9.36 -9.19
C SER A 49 16.60 -8.80 -8.03
N ARG A 50 16.25 -7.60 -7.55
CA ARG A 50 16.91 -6.98 -6.40
C ARG A 50 16.54 -7.69 -5.10
N GLU A 51 15.28 -8.11 -4.96
CA GLU A 51 14.86 -8.94 -3.82
C GLU A 51 15.66 -10.24 -3.77
N GLN A 52 15.85 -10.90 -4.91
CA GLN A 52 16.66 -12.11 -5.03
C GLN A 52 18.08 -11.90 -4.51
N ASP A 53 18.75 -10.84 -4.96
CA ASP A 53 20.13 -10.54 -4.55
C ASP A 53 20.23 -10.32 -3.03
N ILE A 54 19.27 -9.60 -2.46
CA ILE A 54 19.21 -9.33 -1.02
C ILE A 54 19.01 -10.63 -0.23
N LEU A 55 18.02 -11.44 -0.63
CA LEU A 55 17.71 -12.71 0.05
C LEU A 55 18.88 -13.67 -0.02
N ASN A 56 19.52 -13.80 -1.18
CA ASN A 56 20.68 -14.64 -1.35
C ASN A 56 21.85 -14.23 -0.44
N ASN A 57 22.09 -12.93 -0.32
CA ASN A 57 23.11 -12.39 0.58
C ASN A 57 22.81 -12.69 2.06
N LEU A 58 21.52 -12.57 2.47
CA LEU A 58 21.10 -12.89 3.84
C LEU A 58 21.28 -14.37 4.17
N ILE A 59 21.00 -15.26 3.21
CA ILE A 59 21.19 -16.70 3.36
C ILE A 59 22.65 -17.04 3.47
N ASP A 60 23.51 -16.48 2.63
CA ASP A 60 24.95 -16.75 2.61
C ASP A 60 25.63 -16.30 3.90
N LYS A 61 25.29 -15.11 4.41
CA LYS A 61 25.89 -14.58 5.65
C LYS A 61 25.36 -15.24 6.91
N ASP A 62 24.12 -15.66 6.91
CA ASP A 62 23.43 -16.36 8.02
C ASP A 62 23.64 -15.72 9.42
N ILE A 63 23.48 -14.40 9.51
CA ILE A 63 23.70 -13.62 10.73
C ILE A 63 22.46 -12.84 11.22
N ILE A 64 21.27 -13.23 10.79
CA ILE A 64 20.02 -12.59 11.21
C ILE A 64 19.18 -13.49 12.11
N ASP A 65 18.47 -12.88 13.05
CA ASP A 65 17.54 -13.56 13.95
C ASP A 65 16.09 -13.49 13.47
N GLY A 66 15.80 -12.61 12.53
CA GLY A 66 14.48 -12.44 11.96
C GLY A 66 14.52 -11.55 10.71
N LEU A 67 13.44 -11.63 9.92
CA LEU A 67 13.28 -10.89 8.68
C LEU A 67 11.91 -10.21 8.64
N ILE A 68 11.92 -8.89 8.54
CA ILE A 68 10.74 -8.05 8.30
C ILE A 68 10.81 -7.60 6.85
N VAL A 69 9.79 -7.91 6.04
CA VAL A 69 9.88 -7.70 4.59
C VAL A 69 8.58 -7.17 3.98
N GLU A 70 8.72 -6.10 3.19
CA GLU A 70 7.71 -5.70 2.23
C GLU A 70 8.03 -6.40 0.91
N PRO A 71 7.12 -7.27 0.42
CA PRO A 71 7.41 -8.10 -0.74
C PRO A 71 7.43 -7.28 -2.03
N ALA A 72 8.36 -7.58 -2.93
CA ALA A 72 8.41 -6.97 -4.25
C ALA A 72 7.34 -7.55 -5.17
N LYS A 73 6.63 -6.68 -5.91
CA LYS A 73 5.60 -7.07 -6.90
C LYS A 73 4.66 -8.16 -6.38
N SER A 74 4.07 -7.89 -5.23
CA SER A 74 3.33 -8.88 -4.43
C SER A 74 2.06 -9.43 -5.08
N ALA A 75 1.58 -8.81 -6.16
CA ALA A 75 0.42 -9.29 -6.92
C ALA A 75 0.79 -10.24 -8.06
N LEU A 76 2.08 -10.40 -8.37
CA LEU A 76 2.55 -11.24 -9.46
C LEU A 76 3.18 -12.54 -8.93
N PRO A 77 3.22 -13.60 -9.75
CA PRO A 77 4.00 -14.77 -9.41
C PRO A 77 5.45 -14.40 -9.13
N ASN A 78 6.01 -14.94 -8.05
CA ASN A 78 7.34 -14.57 -7.60
C ASN A 78 8.30 -15.78 -7.66
N PRO A 79 9.45 -15.68 -8.34
CA PRO A 79 10.43 -16.77 -8.41
C PRO A 79 11.26 -16.91 -7.13
N ASN A 80 11.15 -15.99 -6.16
CA ASN A 80 11.99 -15.95 -4.96
C ASN A 80 11.41 -16.69 -3.76
N LEU A 81 10.23 -17.33 -3.88
CA LEU A 81 9.54 -17.96 -2.76
C LEU A 81 10.40 -19.01 -2.03
N HIS A 82 11.24 -19.72 -2.76
CA HIS A 82 12.13 -20.73 -2.19
C HIS A 82 13.18 -20.17 -1.22
N TYR A 83 13.59 -18.91 -1.37
CA TYR A 83 14.50 -18.25 -0.41
C TYR A 83 13.81 -18.02 0.94
N TYR A 84 12.54 -17.61 0.91
CA TYR A 84 11.74 -17.46 2.13
C TYR A 84 11.51 -18.81 2.82
N GLN A 85 11.25 -19.85 2.06
CA GLN A 85 11.10 -21.21 2.57
C GLN A 85 12.39 -21.69 3.22
N GLU A 86 13.54 -21.49 2.60
CA GLU A 86 14.85 -21.85 3.17
C GLU A 86 15.12 -21.13 4.49
N LEU A 87 14.86 -19.83 4.57
CA LEU A 87 15.00 -19.06 5.81
C LEU A 87 14.08 -19.59 6.91
N LYS A 88 12.84 -19.92 6.57
CA LYS A 88 11.87 -20.52 7.49
C LYS A 88 12.36 -21.88 8.01
N GLU A 89 12.88 -22.73 7.14
CA GLU A 89 13.45 -24.03 7.50
C GLU A 89 14.66 -23.93 8.44
N ARG A 90 15.42 -22.84 8.33
CA ARG A 90 16.51 -22.51 9.26
C ARG A 90 16.02 -21.98 10.61
N GLY A 91 14.71 -21.86 10.80
CA GLY A 91 14.12 -21.36 12.04
C GLY A 91 14.15 -19.83 12.17
N ILE A 92 14.33 -19.09 11.08
CA ILE A 92 14.30 -17.64 11.06
C ILE A 92 12.85 -17.17 10.87
N PRO A 93 12.24 -16.48 11.87
CA PRO A 93 10.91 -15.93 11.71
C PRO A 93 10.87 -14.84 10.63
N ILE A 94 9.81 -14.86 9.83
CA ILE A 94 9.58 -13.95 8.73
C ILE A 94 8.21 -13.29 8.92
N LEU A 95 8.18 -11.97 8.84
CA LEU A 95 6.98 -11.16 8.95
C LEU A 95 6.90 -10.22 7.76
N PHE A 96 5.81 -10.29 7.02
CA PHE A 96 5.51 -9.34 5.96
C PHE A 96 4.88 -8.06 6.51
N PHE A 97 5.11 -6.95 5.84
CA PHE A 97 4.37 -5.72 6.09
C PHE A 97 3.88 -5.06 4.80
N ASN A 98 2.79 -4.31 4.90
CA ASN A 98 2.03 -3.70 3.82
C ASN A 98 1.33 -4.70 2.89
N SER A 99 1.99 -5.75 2.48
CA SER A 99 1.47 -6.82 1.63
C SER A 99 2.18 -8.12 1.93
N ARG A 100 1.76 -9.19 1.29
CA ARG A 100 2.34 -10.53 1.45
C ARG A 100 2.33 -11.27 0.12
N TYR A 101 3.11 -12.34 0.03
CA TYR A 101 2.94 -13.35 -1.01
C TYR A 101 1.87 -14.36 -0.58
N PRO A 102 0.74 -14.47 -1.29
CA PRO A 102 -0.34 -15.38 -0.90
C PRO A 102 0.07 -16.86 -0.84
N ASP A 103 1.07 -17.25 -1.62
CA ASP A 103 1.57 -18.63 -1.68
C ASP A 103 2.41 -19.03 -0.46
N LEU A 104 2.76 -18.07 0.40
CA LEU A 104 3.48 -18.33 1.65
C LEU A 104 2.54 -18.10 2.85
N GLU A 105 2.44 -19.11 3.70
CA GLU A 105 1.67 -19.02 4.96
C GLU A 105 2.52 -18.32 6.03
N LEU A 106 2.76 -17.02 5.84
CA LEU A 106 3.53 -16.17 6.73
C LEU A 106 2.68 -15.00 7.22
N PRO A 107 2.90 -14.51 8.45
CA PRO A 107 2.14 -13.42 9.00
C PRO A 107 2.43 -12.09 8.29
N CYS A 108 1.43 -11.19 8.31
CA CYS A 108 1.52 -9.87 7.73
C CYS A 108 0.92 -8.82 8.66
N VAL A 109 1.62 -7.69 8.79
CA VAL A 109 1.13 -6.48 9.44
C VAL A 109 0.83 -5.46 8.35
N SER A 110 -0.43 -5.10 8.19
CA SER A 110 -0.85 -4.18 7.12
C SER A 110 -2.04 -3.33 7.52
N MET A 111 -2.28 -2.28 6.74
CA MET A 111 -3.56 -1.61 6.66
C MET A 111 -4.60 -2.60 6.08
N ASN A 112 -5.86 -2.48 6.49
CA ASN A 112 -6.94 -3.24 5.88
C ASN A 112 -7.32 -2.64 4.51
N ASP A 113 -6.52 -2.96 3.49
CA ASP A 113 -6.61 -2.37 2.15
C ASP A 113 -7.96 -2.62 1.48
N GLU A 114 -8.53 -3.79 1.66
CA GLU A 114 -9.86 -4.13 1.10
C GLU A 114 -10.95 -3.23 1.71
N GLN A 115 -10.95 -3.08 3.02
CA GLN A 115 -11.93 -2.23 3.72
C GLN A 115 -11.73 -0.76 3.38
N VAL A 116 -10.50 -0.30 3.23
CA VAL A 116 -10.20 1.09 2.83
C VAL A 116 -10.70 1.36 1.41
N GLY A 117 -10.47 0.46 0.47
CA GLY A 117 -10.99 0.58 -0.90
C GLY A 117 -12.52 0.64 -0.92
N LYS A 118 -13.18 -0.16 -0.09
CA LYS A 118 -14.64 -0.13 0.07
C LYS A 118 -15.12 1.18 0.66
N LYS A 119 -14.53 1.63 1.76
CA LYS A 119 -14.89 2.91 2.40
C LYS A 119 -14.66 4.10 1.46
N ALA A 120 -13.62 4.07 0.64
CA ALA A 120 -13.31 5.13 -0.31
C ALA A 120 -14.42 5.32 -1.34
N VAL A 121 -14.89 4.24 -1.95
CA VAL A 121 -15.98 4.31 -2.93
C VAL A 121 -17.33 4.60 -2.25
N GLU A 122 -17.57 4.03 -1.07
CA GLU A 122 -18.78 4.31 -0.29
C GLU A 122 -18.89 5.79 0.10
N TYR A 123 -17.76 6.45 0.38
CA TYR A 123 -17.73 7.89 0.64
C TYR A 123 -18.20 8.70 -0.56
N LEU A 124 -17.73 8.36 -1.77
CA LEU A 124 -18.20 9.00 -3.01
C LEU A 124 -19.70 8.74 -3.23
N ILE A 125 -20.14 7.52 -3.03
CA ILE A 125 -21.57 7.13 -3.19
C ILE A 125 -22.46 7.90 -2.20
N LYS A 126 -22.03 8.01 -0.94
CA LYS A 126 -22.72 8.79 0.10
C LYS A 126 -22.88 10.27 -0.32
N ASN A 127 -21.90 10.81 -1.02
CA ASN A 127 -21.91 12.19 -1.53
C ASN A 127 -22.63 12.33 -2.90
N GLY A 128 -23.34 11.31 -3.35
CA GLY A 128 -24.21 11.37 -4.52
C GLY A 128 -23.56 10.91 -5.83
N HIS A 129 -22.31 10.48 -5.81
CA HIS A 129 -21.62 9.99 -7.01
C HIS A 129 -22.07 8.58 -7.37
N ARG A 130 -22.29 8.35 -8.66
CA ARG A 130 -22.63 7.01 -9.21
C ARG A 130 -21.74 6.62 -10.39
N ASN A 131 -21.23 7.58 -11.13
CA ASN A 131 -20.26 7.37 -12.21
C ASN A 131 -18.85 7.53 -11.62
N ILE A 132 -18.34 6.44 -11.08
CA ILE A 132 -17.10 6.42 -10.31
C ILE A 132 -16.07 5.56 -11.04
N GLY A 133 -14.90 6.13 -11.25
CA GLY A 133 -13.72 5.44 -11.76
C GLY A 133 -12.75 5.08 -10.65
N GLY A 134 -11.74 4.32 -11.04
CA GLY A 134 -10.65 3.96 -10.15
C GLY A 134 -9.32 3.89 -10.89
N VAL A 135 -8.25 4.22 -10.20
CA VAL A 135 -6.89 4.05 -10.68
C VAL A 135 -6.17 3.18 -9.66
N PHE A 136 -5.76 1.98 -10.06
CA PHE A 136 -5.17 0.99 -9.17
C PHE A 136 -3.82 0.51 -9.68
N LYS A 137 -3.01 -0.02 -8.76
CA LYS A 137 -1.70 -0.57 -9.07
C LYS A 137 -1.82 -2.07 -9.34
N SER A 138 -1.33 -2.50 -10.52
CA SER A 138 -1.51 -3.86 -11.02
C SER A 138 -0.54 -4.89 -10.44
N ASP A 139 0.64 -4.48 -10.04
CA ASP A 139 1.72 -5.38 -9.64
C ASP A 139 1.95 -5.47 -8.13
N ASP A 140 1.16 -4.77 -7.30
CA ASP A 140 1.19 -4.88 -5.85
C ASP A 140 -0.14 -5.38 -5.28
N GLY A 141 -0.08 -6.22 -4.26
CA GLY A 141 -1.26 -6.81 -3.62
C GLY A 141 -2.22 -5.78 -3.04
N GLN A 142 -1.69 -4.65 -2.54
CA GLN A 142 -2.51 -3.53 -2.06
C GLN A 142 -3.43 -3.00 -3.16
N GLY A 143 -2.93 -2.91 -4.39
CA GLY A 143 -3.72 -2.46 -5.54
C GLY A 143 -4.90 -3.37 -5.81
N HIS A 144 -4.69 -4.68 -5.75
CA HIS A 144 -5.75 -5.67 -5.94
C HIS A 144 -6.77 -5.65 -4.80
N LEU A 145 -6.33 -5.54 -3.56
CA LEU A 145 -7.22 -5.49 -2.40
C LEU A 145 -8.06 -4.20 -2.38
N ARG A 146 -7.46 -3.05 -2.68
CA ARG A 146 -8.19 -1.78 -2.78
C ARG A 146 -9.21 -1.81 -3.90
N TYR A 147 -8.87 -2.41 -5.04
CA TYR A 147 -9.81 -2.67 -6.14
C TYR A 147 -10.95 -3.61 -5.72
N LYS A 148 -10.64 -4.69 -5.01
CA LYS A 148 -11.65 -5.62 -4.48
C LYS A 148 -12.64 -4.91 -3.56
N GLY A 149 -12.16 -4.05 -2.68
CA GLY A 149 -13.02 -3.22 -1.83
C GLY A 149 -13.87 -2.23 -2.65
N PHE A 150 -13.28 -1.58 -3.64
CA PHE A 150 -13.98 -0.73 -4.59
C PHE A 150 -15.13 -1.47 -5.27
N LEU A 151 -14.88 -2.67 -5.79
CA LEU A 151 -15.92 -3.52 -6.38
C LEU A 151 -17.04 -3.83 -5.37
N SER A 152 -16.66 -4.24 -4.17
CA SER A 152 -17.60 -4.57 -3.11
C SER A 152 -18.51 -3.39 -2.75
N GLY A 153 -17.95 -2.19 -2.62
CA GLY A 153 -18.70 -0.97 -2.33
C GLY A 153 -19.67 -0.59 -3.46
N MET A 154 -19.23 -0.68 -4.71
CA MET A 154 -20.07 -0.41 -5.89
C MET A 154 -21.23 -1.40 -5.98
N LEU A 155 -20.94 -2.69 -5.89
CA LEU A 155 -21.94 -3.75 -5.95
C LEU A 155 -22.94 -3.67 -4.80
N GLY A 156 -22.46 -3.38 -3.58
CA GLY A 156 -23.30 -3.20 -2.40
C GLY A 156 -24.29 -2.05 -2.53
N ALA A 157 -23.97 -1.03 -3.32
CA ALA A 157 -24.86 0.09 -3.63
C ALA A 157 -25.72 -0.13 -4.88
N GLY A 158 -25.65 -1.31 -5.50
CA GLY A 158 -26.37 -1.61 -6.73
C GLY A 158 -25.86 -0.87 -7.97
N ILE A 159 -24.59 -0.43 -7.94
CA ILE A 159 -23.96 0.29 -9.05
C ILE A 159 -23.13 -0.69 -9.86
N LYS A 160 -23.39 -0.73 -11.17
CA LYS A 160 -22.59 -1.56 -12.08
C LYS A 160 -21.22 -0.94 -12.30
N VAL A 161 -20.18 -1.73 -12.08
CA VAL A 161 -18.79 -1.33 -12.41
C VAL A 161 -18.59 -1.39 -13.92
N LYS A 162 -18.04 -0.33 -14.47
CA LYS A 162 -17.65 -0.27 -15.88
C LYS A 162 -16.13 -0.44 -15.97
N ASP A 163 -15.68 -1.54 -16.55
CA ASP A 163 -14.23 -1.83 -16.70
C ASP A 163 -13.50 -0.72 -17.42
N ALA A 164 -14.18 -0.03 -18.35
CA ALA A 164 -13.60 1.11 -19.06
C ALA A 164 -13.19 2.28 -18.15
N ASN A 165 -13.80 2.40 -16.97
CA ASN A 165 -13.51 3.45 -15.99
C ASN A 165 -12.50 3.02 -14.91
N VAL A 166 -11.96 1.82 -15.03
CA VAL A 166 -10.91 1.31 -14.14
C VAL A 166 -9.58 1.31 -14.89
N VAL A 167 -8.60 1.98 -14.30
CA VAL A 167 -7.26 2.11 -14.86
C VAL A 167 -6.29 1.30 -14.01
N TRP A 168 -5.49 0.46 -14.68
CA TRP A 168 -4.44 -0.33 -14.06
C TRP A 168 -3.08 0.19 -14.51
N LEU A 169 -2.24 0.55 -13.53
CA LEU A 169 -0.87 1.04 -13.76
C LEU A 169 0.09 0.20 -12.91
N ASP A 170 1.28 -0.05 -13.44
CA ASP A 170 2.31 -0.81 -12.74
C ASP A 170 3.42 0.09 -12.14
N THR A 171 4.42 -0.53 -11.52
CA THR A 171 5.55 0.17 -10.91
C THR A 171 6.29 1.06 -11.90
N GLU A 172 6.49 0.59 -13.14
CA GLU A 172 7.20 1.37 -14.16
C GLU A 172 6.38 2.59 -14.61
N ASP A 173 5.05 2.44 -14.71
CA ASP A 173 4.14 3.54 -15.03
C ASP A 173 4.17 4.63 -13.95
N PHE A 174 4.35 4.26 -12.67
CA PHE A 174 4.46 5.22 -11.57
C PHE A 174 5.74 6.08 -11.61
N LEU A 175 6.75 5.69 -12.35
CA LEU A 175 7.97 6.50 -12.51
C LEU A 175 7.72 7.77 -13.32
N ASP A 176 6.75 7.73 -14.22
CA ASP A 176 6.33 8.89 -15.03
C ASP A 176 4.84 8.82 -15.33
N LEU A 177 4.03 9.22 -14.35
CA LEU A 177 2.56 9.22 -14.48
C LEU A 177 2.05 10.24 -15.48
N ASP A 178 2.80 11.34 -15.73
CA ASP A 178 2.39 12.39 -16.67
C ASP A 178 2.22 11.86 -18.11
N GLN A 179 3.00 10.86 -18.50
CA GLN A 179 2.88 10.23 -19.83
C GLN A 179 1.52 9.57 -20.07
N TRP A 180 0.81 9.23 -18.99
CA TRP A 180 -0.49 8.54 -19.05
C TRP A 180 -1.69 9.50 -19.05
N ALA A 181 -1.46 10.82 -19.13
CA ALA A 181 -2.52 11.83 -19.02
C ALA A 181 -3.68 11.60 -19.98
N ASP A 182 -3.41 11.43 -21.28
CA ASP A 182 -4.47 11.21 -22.28
C ASP A 182 -5.26 9.93 -22.03
N TYR A 183 -4.57 8.87 -21.62
CA TYR A 183 -5.19 7.60 -21.28
C TYR A 183 -6.09 7.73 -20.04
N LEU A 184 -5.60 8.35 -18.98
CA LEU A 184 -6.36 8.59 -17.75
C LEU A 184 -7.63 9.39 -18.02
N PHE A 185 -7.53 10.52 -18.73
CA PHE A 185 -8.68 11.37 -18.98
C PHE A 185 -9.70 10.73 -19.91
N ARG A 186 -9.27 9.95 -20.89
CA ARG A 186 -10.20 9.19 -21.74
C ARG A 186 -10.97 8.14 -20.93
N ARG A 187 -10.30 7.45 -20.02
CA ARG A 187 -10.93 6.41 -19.16
C ARG A 187 -11.85 7.01 -18.10
N LEU A 188 -11.55 8.21 -17.63
CA LEU A 188 -12.29 8.89 -16.56
C LEU A 188 -13.31 9.92 -17.08
N GLU A 189 -13.44 10.09 -18.39
CA GLU A 189 -14.26 11.13 -19.02
C GLU A 189 -15.71 11.16 -18.53
N SER A 190 -16.33 9.99 -18.35
CA SER A 190 -17.72 9.88 -17.88
C SER A 190 -17.86 9.91 -16.36
N CYS A 191 -16.76 9.96 -15.60
CA CYS A 191 -16.78 9.88 -14.16
C CYS A 191 -16.93 11.25 -13.51
N THR A 192 -17.67 11.30 -12.41
CA THR A 192 -17.76 12.46 -11.52
C THR A 192 -16.88 12.32 -10.30
N GLY A 193 -16.46 11.10 -9.98
CA GLY A 193 -15.58 10.77 -8.87
C GLY A 193 -14.61 9.67 -9.23
N VAL A 194 -13.46 9.65 -8.58
CA VAL A 194 -12.43 8.64 -8.77
C VAL A 194 -11.79 8.26 -7.44
N VAL A 195 -11.56 6.96 -7.26
CA VAL A 195 -10.73 6.43 -6.17
C VAL A 195 -9.32 6.22 -6.73
N CYS A 196 -8.35 6.93 -6.15
CA CYS A 196 -6.95 6.78 -6.50
C CYS A 196 -6.27 5.80 -5.55
N TYR A 197 -5.45 4.93 -6.10
CA TYR A 197 -4.67 3.93 -5.37
C TYR A 197 -3.95 4.53 -4.16
N ASN A 198 -3.30 5.69 -4.35
CA ASN A 198 -2.60 6.40 -3.29
C ASN A 198 -2.47 7.90 -3.61
N ASP A 199 -1.87 8.65 -2.68
CA ASP A 199 -1.69 10.09 -2.84
C ASP A 199 -0.73 10.46 -3.98
N GLU A 200 0.21 9.61 -4.37
CA GLU A 200 1.08 9.87 -5.52
C GLU A 200 0.26 9.96 -6.81
N VAL A 201 -0.64 9.02 -7.03
CA VAL A 201 -1.57 9.04 -8.16
C VAL A 201 -2.49 10.24 -8.09
N ALA A 202 -3.09 10.49 -6.93
CA ALA A 202 -4.03 11.60 -6.74
C ALA A 202 -3.36 12.97 -6.93
N TYR A 203 -2.14 13.12 -6.45
CA TYR A 203 -1.35 14.35 -6.60
C TYR A 203 -1.05 14.64 -8.07
N VAL A 204 -0.57 13.64 -8.82
CA VAL A 204 -0.28 13.79 -10.26
C VAL A 204 -1.57 14.06 -11.04
N LEU A 205 -2.64 13.30 -10.78
CA LEU A 205 -3.94 13.51 -11.42
C LEU A 205 -4.47 14.92 -11.18
N SER A 206 -4.35 15.44 -9.95
CA SER A 206 -4.74 16.81 -9.61
C SER A 206 -3.97 17.84 -10.43
N GLY A 207 -2.66 17.68 -10.57
CA GLY A 207 -1.83 18.56 -11.41
C GLY A 207 -2.19 18.50 -12.90
N LEU A 208 -2.50 17.31 -13.41
CA LEU A 208 -2.95 17.10 -14.78
C LEU A 208 -4.32 17.74 -15.04
N CYS A 209 -5.25 17.62 -14.08
CA CYS A 209 -6.55 18.29 -14.14
C CYS A 209 -6.40 19.81 -14.21
N GLU A 210 -5.55 20.38 -13.39
CA GLU A 210 -5.27 21.82 -13.38
C GLU A 210 -4.77 22.29 -14.74
N LYS A 211 -3.82 21.58 -15.35
CA LYS A 211 -3.29 21.87 -16.68
C LYS A 211 -4.35 21.81 -17.78
N ARG A 212 -5.38 20.98 -17.64
CA ARG A 212 -6.46 20.81 -18.61
C ARG A 212 -7.72 21.60 -18.30
N GLY A 213 -7.70 22.42 -17.25
CA GLY A 213 -8.86 23.20 -16.84
C GLY A 213 -10.00 22.36 -16.28
N ILE A 214 -9.73 21.16 -15.78
CA ILE A 214 -10.71 20.30 -15.11
C ILE A 214 -10.72 20.63 -13.62
N ALA A 215 -11.84 21.11 -13.11
CA ALA A 215 -11.98 21.52 -11.72
C ALA A 215 -12.15 20.33 -10.79
N ILE A 216 -11.33 20.27 -9.73
CA ILE A 216 -11.49 19.38 -8.58
C ILE A 216 -11.95 20.25 -7.40
N PRO A 217 -13.06 19.93 -6.74
CA PRO A 217 -13.91 18.74 -6.89
C PRO A 217 -15.07 18.88 -7.88
N ASP A 218 -15.29 20.04 -8.51
CA ASP A 218 -16.54 20.35 -9.21
C ASP A 218 -16.81 19.46 -10.42
N GLN A 219 -15.80 19.18 -11.24
CA GLN A 219 -15.93 18.30 -12.40
C GLN A 219 -15.49 16.86 -12.10
N LEU A 220 -14.50 16.70 -11.23
CA LEU A 220 -14.00 15.40 -10.80
C LEU A 220 -13.69 15.45 -9.31
N SER A 221 -14.38 14.65 -8.54
CA SER A 221 -14.08 14.44 -7.10
C SER A 221 -13.08 13.34 -6.94
N VAL A 222 -12.14 13.50 -5.99
CA VAL A 222 -11.02 12.57 -5.79
C VAL A 222 -10.96 12.11 -4.33
N VAL A 223 -10.93 10.79 -4.15
CA VAL A 223 -10.60 10.16 -2.85
C VAL A 223 -9.29 9.41 -3.02
N SER A 224 -8.40 9.60 -2.07
CA SER A 224 -7.06 9.02 -2.07
C SER A 224 -6.80 8.17 -0.83
N ILE A 225 -5.64 7.55 -0.79
CA ILE A 225 -5.18 6.68 0.30
C ILE A 225 -3.73 7.04 0.63
N ASP A 226 -3.39 6.93 1.87
CA ASP A 226 -2.14 7.06 2.60
C ASP A 226 -2.06 8.31 3.48
N ASN A 227 -2.72 9.40 3.15
CA ASN A 227 -2.62 10.67 3.90
C ASN A 227 -1.16 11.07 4.15
N SER A 228 -0.38 11.06 3.08
CA SER A 228 0.99 11.55 3.05
C SER A 228 1.02 13.08 2.97
N ASP A 229 2.22 13.64 2.99
CA ASP A 229 2.41 15.09 2.79
C ASP A 229 1.81 15.57 1.45
N LEU A 230 1.77 14.71 0.44
CA LEU A 230 1.17 15.02 -0.86
C LEU A 230 -0.31 15.39 -0.76
N ALA A 231 -1.04 14.85 0.21
CA ALA A 231 -2.46 15.14 0.38
C ALA A 231 -2.72 16.61 0.68
N THR A 232 -1.81 17.30 1.33
CA THR A 232 -1.91 18.73 1.68
C THR A 232 -1.09 19.64 0.75
N LEU A 233 -0.18 19.08 -0.04
CA LEU A 233 0.62 19.82 -1.02
C LEU A 233 -0.06 19.97 -2.38
N ALA A 234 -1.06 19.15 -2.67
CA ALA A 234 -1.85 19.26 -3.90
C ALA A 234 -2.55 20.64 -3.97
N GLY A 235 -2.81 21.13 -5.16
CA GLY A 235 -3.51 22.41 -5.38
C GLY A 235 -4.89 22.45 -4.74
N VAL A 236 -5.60 21.33 -4.73
CA VAL A 236 -6.78 21.05 -3.92
C VAL A 236 -6.40 20.01 -2.86
N LYS A 237 -6.62 20.30 -1.59
CA LYS A 237 -6.29 19.37 -0.50
C LYS A 237 -7.12 18.10 -0.60
N LEU A 238 -6.44 16.96 -0.58
CA LEU A 238 -7.03 15.66 -0.87
C LEU A 238 -7.68 15.02 0.34
N THR A 239 -8.92 14.58 0.17
CA THR A 239 -9.60 13.64 1.07
C THR A 239 -8.89 12.30 0.97
N SER A 240 -8.37 11.79 2.07
CA SER A 240 -7.50 10.62 2.06
C SER A 240 -7.68 9.74 3.31
N PHE A 241 -7.39 8.44 3.16
CA PHE A 241 -7.39 7.47 4.26
C PHE A 241 -5.97 7.32 4.79
N PRO A 242 -5.70 7.61 6.08
CA PRO A 242 -4.36 7.49 6.63
C PRO A 242 -3.80 6.08 6.57
N HIS A 243 -2.57 5.96 6.05
CA HIS A 243 -1.71 4.81 6.30
C HIS A 243 -1.12 4.95 7.71
N PRO A 244 -1.16 3.91 8.55
CA PRO A 244 -0.65 3.98 9.92
C PRO A 244 0.88 3.88 10.01
N MET A 245 1.59 4.67 9.26
CA MET A 245 3.02 4.62 8.93
C MET A 245 3.92 4.18 10.08
N GLU A 246 4.16 5.04 11.06
CA GLU A 246 5.04 4.72 12.19
C GLU A 246 4.45 3.62 13.09
N ALA A 247 3.14 3.65 13.33
CA ALA A 247 2.45 2.64 14.13
C ALA A 247 2.54 1.25 13.50
N LEU A 248 2.44 1.15 12.17
CA LEU A 248 2.61 -0.10 11.44
C LEU A 248 4.04 -0.63 11.57
N GLY A 249 5.03 0.24 11.41
CA GLY A 249 6.43 -0.12 11.60
C GLY A 249 6.72 -0.61 13.01
N ARG A 250 6.23 0.08 14.02
CA ARG A 250 6.36 -0.34 15.42
C ARG A 250 5.71 -1.69 15.66
N LYS A 251 4.49 -1.90 15.14
CA LYS A 251 3.77 -3.17 15.31
C LYS A 251 4.49 -4.33 14.63
N ALA A 252 5.02 -4.12 13.45
CA ALA A 252 5.82 -5.13 12.76
C ALA A 252 7.05 -5.53 13.59
N ALA A 253 7.77 -4.58 14.14
CA ALA A 253 8.94 -4.85 14.98
C ALA A 253 8.55 -5.53 16.30
N GLU A 254 7.50 -5.08 16.97
CA GLU A 254 6.99 -5.71 18.20
C GLU A 254 6.58 -7.16 17.96
N ASN A 255 5.86 -7.42 16.89
CA ASN A 255 5.41 -8.76 16.52
C ASN A 255 6.59 -9.65 16.11
N MET A 256 7.59 -9.12 15.43
CA MET A 256 8.81 -9.85 15.11
C MET A 256 9.53 -10.32 16.39
N ILE A 257 9.70 -9.44 17.36
CA ILE A 257 10.34 -9.78 18.64
C ILE A 257 9.52 -10.88 19.36
N SER A 258 8.20 -10.74 19.38
CA SER A 258 7.31 -11.74 19.96
C SER A 258 7.42 -13.10 19.25
N MET A 259 7.56 -13.10 17.94
CA MET A 259 7.77 -14.33 17.13
C MET A 259 9.13 -15.00 17.42
N ILE A 260 10.17 -14.21 17.67
CA ILE A 260 11.49 -14.73 18.08
C ILE A 260 11.42 -15.38 19.45
N GLU A 261 10.71 -14.77 20.38
CA GLU A 261 10.56 -15.24 21.76
C GLU A 261 9.59 -16.44 21.88
N ASN A 262 8.57 -16.46 21.03
CA ASN A 262 7.54 -17.50 21.00
C ASN A 262 7.18 -17.89 19.56
N PRO A 263 7.64 -19.06 19.07
CA PRO A 263 7.35 -19.51 17.70
C PRO A 263 5.86 -19.70 17.38
N TYR A 264 5.00 -19.76 18.40
CA TYR A 264 3.55 -19.90 18.23
C TYR A 264 2.79 -18.57 18.25
N PHE A 265 3.50 -17.46 18.43
CA PHE A 265 2.89 -16.13 18.40
C PHE A 265 2.31 -15.83 17.02
N ASP A 266 1.05 -15.38 16.97
CA ASP A 266 0.43 -14.92 15.73
C ASP A 266 0.88 -13.48 15.43
N GLY A 267 1.77 -13.34 14.45
CA GLY A 267 2.31 -12.05 14.03
C GLY A 267 1.39 -11.21 13.14
N ASN A 268 0.21 -11.73 12.75
CA ASN A 268 -0.74 -10.99 11.92
C ASN A 268 -1.35 -9.80 12.66
N TYR A 269 -1.52 -8.69 11.95
CA TYR A 269 -2.26 -7.55 12.44
C TYR A 269 -2.80 -6.70 11.29
N LEU A 270 -4.08 -6.28 11.39
CA LEU A 270 -4.71 -5.37 10.44
C LEU A 270 -5.05 -4.05 11.13
N PHE A 271 -4.57 -2.95 10.56
CA PHE A 271 -4.94 -1.61 11.00
C PHE A 271 -6.19 -1.13 10.27
N ASP A 272 -7.14 -0.62 11.02
CA ASP A 272 -8.25 0.14 10.47
C ASP A 272 -7.79 1.55 10.07
N SER A 273 -8.51 2.15 9.15
CA SER A 273 -8.27 3.53 8.73
C SER A 273 -9.59 4.25 8.50
N ASP A 274 -9.70 5.45 9.05
CA ASP A 274 -10.85 6.32 8.87
C ASP A 274 -10.47 7.54 8.03
N ILE A 275 -11.41 7.95 7.18
CA ILE A 275 -11.22 9.03 6.23
C ILE A 275 -10.88 10.36 6.91
N ILE A 276 -9.94 11.09 6.32
CA ILE A 276 -9.73 12.51 6.61
C ILE A 276 -10.34 13.30 5.47
N GLU A 277 -11.45 13.97 5.76
CA GLU A 277 -12.17 14.79 4.81
C GLU A 277 -11.42 16.11 4.58
N ARG A 278 -11.24 16.45 3.30
CA ARG A 278 -10.66 17.74 2.87
C ARG A 278 -11.52 18.30 1.72
N ASP A 279 -10.89 18.91 0.74
CA ASP A 279 -11.59 19.74 -0.26
C ASP A 279 -11.82 19.04 -1.60
N SER A 280 -11.39 17.79 -1.76
CA SER A 280 -11.37 17.12 -3.07
C SER A 280 -12.64 16.38 -3.46
N VAL A 281 -13.67 16.38 -2.63
CA VAL A 281 -14.95 15.71 -2.92
C VAL A 281 -16.11 16.69 -2.83
N LYS A 282 -16.91 16.72 -3.89
CA LYS A 282 -18.15 17.53 -3.98
C LYS A 282 -19.35 16.66 -3.63
N VAL A 283 -20.29 17.25 -2.89
CA VAL A 283 -21.62 16.68 -2.71
C VAL A 283 -22.46 16.95 -3.96
N LEU A 284 -22.85 15.88 -4.63
CA LEU A 284 -23.78 15.97 -5.76
C LEU A 284 -25.24 15.91 -5.24
N LYS A 285 -26.05 16.89 -5.63
CA LYS A 285 -27.50 16.86 -5.35
C LYS A 285 -28.12 15.77 -6.22
N GLN A 286 -28.82 14.83 -5.59
CA GLN A 286 -29.66 13.90 -6.35
C GLN A 286 -30.79 14.72 -7.02
N PRO A 287 -31.13 14.42 -8.30
CA PRO A 287 -32.31 15.00 -8.88
C PRO A 287 -33.51 14.62 -8.01
N HIS A 288 -34.26 15.61 -7.57
CA HIS A 288 -35.52 15.36 -6.87
C HIS A 288 -36.40 14.46 -7.76
N LYS A 289 -36.78 13.29 -7.21
CA LYS A 289 -37.75 12.40 -7.85
C LYS A 289 -39.08 13.07 -7.92
#